data_83168a7181f260c920ab33acf540554e
#
_entry.id   83168a7181f260c920ab33acf540554e
#
_cell.length_a   1.000
_cell.length_b   1.000
_cell.length_c   1.000
_cell.angle_alpha   90.00
_cell.angle_beta   90.00
_cell.angle_gamma   90.00
#
_symmetry.space_group_name_H-M   'P 1'
#
loop_
_entity.id
_entity.type
_entity.pdbx_description
1 polymer ?
#
loop_
_entity_poly.entity_id
_entity_poly.type
_entity_poly.pdbx_seq_one_letter_code
_entity_poly.pdbx_strand_id
1 'polypeptide(L)'
;LLSRRQRQMCIRDRSMTNEEFLKSLFWGKQRGTNREGYKLAAILLFGKEQTILNCCPWHRTDAIYRSVSYERFLHPLPTDPDIRYNDRDMICVNLIQSYIRLLNFVQRNMPDKFRLADNGIDRLDLRVMIFREVISNTLLHREYISSYTNKFLIFRDRVITENWTKPFQTGDIDINDWRTRTKNPLITKVFLSLIHI
;
A
#
# COMPACT_ATOMS: atom_id res chain seq x y z
N LEU A 1 5.28 -22.64 -7.65
CA LEU A 1 4.97 -23.76 -6.73
C LEU A 1 4.58 -23.19 -5.38
N LEU A 2 3.27 -23.26 -5.04
CA LEU A 2 2.76 -22.86 -3.72
C LEU A 2 3.41 -23.69 -2.62
N SER A 3 3.86 -23.06 -1.54
CA SER A 3 4.45 -23.76 -0.41
C SER A 3 3.45 -24.76 0.21
N ARG A 4 3.94 -25.80 0.92
CA ARG A 4 3.09 -26.79 1.61
C ARG A 4 2.08 -26.11 2.56
N ARG A 5 2.43 -24.99 3.22
CA ARG A 5 1.54 -24.20 4.08
C ARG A 5 0.46 -23.45 3.31
N GLN A 6 0.77 -22.94 2.12
CA GLN A 6 -0.22 -22.29 1.25
C GLN A 6 -1.23 -23.28 0.69
N ARG A 7 -0.79 -24.50 0.34
CA ARG A 7 -1.70 -25.59 -0.08
C ARG A 7 -2.61 -26.06 1.05
N GLN A 8 -2.14 -26.14 2.28
CA GLN A 8 -2.98 -26.51 3.44
C GLN A 8 -4.01 -25.42 3.78
N MET A 9 -3.66 -24.13 3.62
CA MET A 9 -4.61 -23.03 3.78
C MET A 9 -5.71 -23.10 2.71
N CYS A 10 -5.34 -23.30 1.44
CA CYS A 10 -6.30 -23.42 0.33
C CYS A 10 -7.24 -24.65 0.44
N ILE A 11 -6.81 -25.75 1.06
CA ILE A 11 -7.63 -26.97 1.22
C ILE A 11 -8.66 -26.81 2.34
N ARG A 12 -8.30 -26.12 3.42
CA ARG A 12 -9.20 -25.85 4.56
C ARG A 12 -10.30 -24.85 4.20
N ASP A 13 -10.03 -23.93 3.29
CA ASP A 13 -10.93 -22.83 2.91
C ASP A 13 -12.04 -23.24 1.94
N ARG A 14 -11.92 -24.39 1.25
CA ARG A 14 -12.91 -24.81 0.24
C ARG A 14 -14.29 -25.21 0.80
N SER A 15 -14.37 -25.47 2.10
CA SER A 15 -15.63 -25.84 2.78
C SER A 15 -16.26 -24.71 3.59
N MET A 16 -15.58 -23.58 3.73
CA MET A 16 -16.05 -22.43 4.52
C MET A 16 -16.75 -21.41 3.62
N THR A 17 -17.83 -20.83 4.10
CA THR A 17 -18.42 -19.64 3.49
C THR A 17 -17.49 -18.43 3.63
N ASN A 18 -17.66 -17.43 2.77
CA ASN A 18 -16.89 -16.17 2.86
C ASN A 18 -17.04 -15.51 4.23
N GLU A 19 -18.22 -15.62 4.86
CA GLU A 19 -18.47 -15.03 6.18
C GLU A 19 -17.72 -15.79 7.28
N GLU A 20 -17.74 -17.12 7.27
CA GLU A 20 -16.98 -17.94 8.21
C GLU A 20 -15.47 -17.71 8.08
N PHE A 21 -14.98 -17.62 6.85
CA PHE A 21 -13.59 -17.29 6.59
C PHE A 21 -13.21 -15.92 7.17
N LEU A 22 -13.98 -14.87 6.90
CA LEU A 22 -13.74 -13.53 7.43
C LEU A 22 -13.81 -13.51 8.96
N LYS A 23 -14.79 -14.21 9.56
CA LYS A 23 -14.91 -14.31 11.03
C LYS A 23 -13.71 -15.03 11.64
N SER A 24 -13.24 -16.10 11.05
CA SER A 24 -12.11 -16.89 11.58
C SER A 24 -10.81 -16.07 11.69
N LEU A 25 -10.58 -15.13 10.78
CA LEU A 25 -9.36 -14.32 10.74
C LEU A 25 -9.51 -12.97 11.45
N PHE A 26 -10.68 -12.35 11.35
CA PHE A 26 -10.86 -10.93 11.65
C PHE A 26 -11.86 -10.63 12.75
N TRP A 27 -12.60 -11.63 13.27
CA TRP A 27 -13.50 -11.42 14.39
C TRP A 27 -12.73 -11.39 15.71
N GLY A 28 -13.20 -10.61 16.66
CA GLY A 28 -12.59 -10.58 17.99
C GLY A 28 -13.34 -9.67 18.95
N LYS A 29 -12.99 -9.84 20.25
CA LYS A 29 -13.45 -8.98 21.33
C LYS A 29 -12.56 -7.76 21.47
N GLN A 30 -13.16 -6.61 21.69
CA GLN A 30 -12.44 -5.41 22.08
C GLN A 30 -11.98 -5.52 23.53
N ARG A 31 -10.68 -5.34 23.78
CA ARG A 31 -10.12 -5.40 25.14
C ARG A 31 -10.80 -4.39 26.05
N GLY A 32 -11.19 -4.82 27.25
CA GLY A 32 -11.83 -3.96 28.26
C GLY A 32 -13.31 -3.67 28.03
N THR A 33 -13.93 -4.29 27.03
CA THR A 33 -15.37 -4.17 26.76
C THR A 33 -15.96 -5.54 26.39
N ASN A 34 -17.30 -5.68 26.48
CA ASN A 34 -18.01 -6.87 25.99
C ASN A 34 -18.37 -6.77 24.50
N ARG A 35 -17.80 -5.80 23.77
CA ARG A 35 -18.10 -5.61 22.36
C ARG A 35 -17.29 -6.58 21.50
N GLU A 36 -17.97 -7.25 20.58
CA GLU A 36 -17.38 -8.12 19.56
C GLU A 36 -17.63 -7.53 18.17
N GLY A 37 -16.74 -7.82 17.25
CA GLY A 37 -16.88 -7.34 15.88
C GLY A 37 -15.66 -7.62 15.00
N TYR A 38 -15.74 -7.17 13.76
CA TYR A 38 -14.62 -7.25 12.86
C TYR A 38 -13.50 -6.29 13.26
N LYS A 39 -12.28 -6.79 13.24
CA LYS A 39 -11.07 -5.96 13.40
C LYS A 39 -10.97 -4.96 12.25
N LEU A 40 -10.40 -3.80 12.53
CA LEU A 40 -10.15 -2.75 11.53
C LEU A 40 -9.46 -3.28 10.27
N ALA A 41 -8.59 -4.28 10.41
CA ALA A 41 -7.90 -4.93 9.29
C ALA A 41 -8.87 -5.50 8.22
N ALA A 42 -10.02 -6.09 8.62
CA ALA A 42 -11.02 -6.58 7.66
C ALA A 42 -11.65 -5.42 6.88
N ILE A 43 -11.98 -4.34 7.57
CA ILE A 43 -12.58 -3.15 6.98
C ILE A 43 -11.61 -2.53 5.96
N LEU A 44 -10.34 -2.39 6.34
CA LEU A 44 -9.31 -1.83 5.46
C LEU A 44 -9.02 -2.72 4.25
N LEU A 45 -9.07 -4.05 4.38
CA LEU A 45 -8.79 -4.97 3.28
C LEU A 45 -9.97 -5.14 2.32
N PHE A 46 -11.20 -5.22 2.85
CA PHE A 46 -12.37 -5.65 2.07
C PHE A 46 -13.57 -4.69 2.15
N GLY A 47 -13.50 -3.66 2.99
CA GLY A 47 -14.60 -2.73 3.21
C GLY A 47 -14.93 -1.89 1.97
N LYS A 48 -16.18 -1.45 1.91
CA LYS A 48 -16.61 -0.39 1.00
C LYS A 48 -16.05 0.95 1.47
N GLU A 49 -15.82 1.87 0.55
CA GLU A 49 -15.26 3.20 0.83
C GLU A 49 -15.98 3.90 2.00
N GLN A 50 -17.32 3.96 1.97
CA GLN A 50 -18.09 4.58 3.04
C GLN A 50 -17.85 3.94 4.42
N THR A 51 -17.75 2.62 4.48
CA THR A 51 -17.46 1.89 5.74
C THR A 51 -16.06 2.20 6.24
N ILE A 52 -15.08 2.27 5.33
CA ILE A 52 -13.71 2.62 5.67
C ILE A 52 -13.64 4.04 6.23
N LEU A 53 -14.25 5.01 5.55
CA LEU A 53 -14.24 6.41 5.97
C LEU A 53 -14.98 6.65 7.29
N ASN A 54 -16.02 5.87 7.58
CA ASN A 54 -16.70 5.92 8.87
C ASN A 54 -15.82 5.41 10.02
N CYS A 55 -14.98 4.39 9.78
CA CYS A 55 -14.07 3.83 10.79
C CYS A 55 -12.71 4.52 10.83
N CYS A 56 -12.24 4.98 9.69
CA CYS A 56 -10.96 5.64 9.47
C CYS A 56 -11.14 6.87 8.57
N PRO A 57 -11.64 8.01 9.07
CA PRO A 57 -11.92 9.20 8.26
C PRO A 57 -10.69 9.73 7.52
N TRP A 58 -9.51 9.43 8.04
CA TRP A 58 -8.21 9.86 7.49
C TRP A 58 -7.57 8.83 6.57
N HIS A 59 -8.27 7.74 6.24
CA HIS A 59 -7.77 6.74 5.31
C HIS A 59 -7.77 7.29 3.88
N ARG A 60 -6.64 7.88 3.49
CA ARG A 60 -6.42 8.38 2.13
C ARG A 60 -4.95 8.35 1.76
N THR A 61 -4.67 8.16 0.48
CA THR A 61 -3.34 8.32 -0.12
C THR A 61 -3.47 9.33 -1.24
N ASP A 62 -2.70 10.41 -1.17
CA ASP A 62 -2.65 11.45 -2.19
C ASP A 62 -1.53 11.14 -3.18
N ALA A 63 -1.90 10.61 -4.34
CA ALA A 63 -0.98 10.33 -5.43
C ALA A 63 -0.90 11.55 -6.36
N ILE A 64 0.29 12.12 -6.52
CA ILE A 64 0.51 13.36 -7.27
C ILE A 64 1.66 13.16 -8.25
N TYR A 65 1.43 13.54 -9.50
CA TYR A 65 2.46 13.61 -10.54
C TYR A 65 2.78 15.06 -10.91
N ARG A 66 4.09 15.35 -10.99
CA ARG A 66 4.63 16.61 -11.51
C ARG A 66 5.68 16.32 -12.56
N SER A 67 5.54 16.92 -13.75
CA SER A 67 6.48 16.77 -14.86
C SER A 67 7.80 17.52 -14.67
N VAL A 68 7.94 18.28 -13.58
CA VAL A 68 9.16 18.99 -13.19
C VAL A 68 10.04 18.13 -12.29
N SER A 69 11.33 18.45 -12.18
CA SER A 69 12.22 17.84 -11.20
C SER A 69 11.88 18.29 -9.79
N TYR A 70 12.27 17.51 -8.79
CA TYR A 70 12.03 17.85 -7.37
C TYR A 70 12.70 19.17 -6.99
N GLU A 71 13.94 19.39 -7.46
CA GLU A 71 14.67 20.65 -7.24
C GLU A 71 13.92 21.86 -7.79
N ARG A 72 13.37 21.71 -9.02
CA ARG A 72 12.59 22.76 -9.67
C ARG A 72 11.27 23.05 -8.95
N PHE A 73 10.68 22.03 -8.36
CA PHE A 73 9.49 22.18 -7.52
C PHE A 73 9.77 22.95 -6.22
N LEU A 74 10.93 22.72 -5.58
CA LEU A 74 11.33 23.45 -4.37
C LEU A 74 11.74 24.88 -4.65
N HIS A 75 12.38 25.13 -5.80
CA HIS A 75 12.91 26.42 -6.22
C HIS A 75 12.36 26.80 -7.62
N PRO A 76 11.06 27.20 -7.71
CA PRO A 76 10.46 27.58 -8.97
C PRO A 76 11.07 28.89 -9.50
N LEU A 77 11.21 28.98 -10.81
CA LEU A 77 11.57 30.27 -11.44
C LEU A 77 10.33 31.11 -11.68
N PRO A 78 10.48 32.44 -11.77
CA PRO A 78 9.37 33.35 -12.08
C PRO A 78 8.68 33.07 -13.41
N THR A 79 9.38 32.40 -14.34
CA THR A 79 8.86 31.99 -15.65
C THR A 79 8.17 30.65 -15.66
N ASP A 80 8.19 29.91 -14.55
CA ASP A 80 7.53 28.61 -14.49
C ASP A 80 6.01 28.77 -14.45
N PRO A 81 5.27 27.94 -15.18
CA PRO A 81 3.83 27.94 -15.06
C PRO A 81 3.43 27.52 -13.65
N ASP A 82 2.42 28.20 -13.08
CA ASP A 82 1.84 27.82 -11.78
C ASP A 82 1.00 26.52 -11.92
N ILE A 83 1.69 25.42 -12.17
CA ILE A 83 1.10 24.10 -12.29
C ILE A 83 1.30 23.37 -10.97
N ARG A 84 0.24 23.25 -10.17
CA ARG A 84 0.27 22.52 -8.90
C ARG A 84 0.58 21.04 -9.08
N TYR A 85 0.02 20.42 -10.13
CA TYR A 85 0.24 19.02 -10.51
C TYR A 85 -0.23 18.78 -11.95
N ASN A 86 0.35 17.77 -12.60
CA ASN A 86 -0.07 17.34 -13.94
C ASN A 86 -1.16 16.24 -13.84
N ASP A 87 -1.07 15.38 -12.82
CA ASP A 87 -2.08 14.37 -12.52
C ASP A 87 -2.17 14.16 -11.01
N ARG A 88 -3.37 13.87 -10.52
CA ARG A 88 -3.63 13.60 -9.11
C ARG A 88 -4.73 12.57 -8.94
N ASP A 89 -4.53 11.66 -7.98
CA ASP A 89 -5.53 10.69 -7.56
C ASP A 89 -5.61 10.61 -6.03
N MET A 90 -6.76 11.01 -5.46
CA MET A 90 -7.03 10.87 -4.03
C MET A 90 -7.66 9.51 -3.77
N ILE A 91 -6.87 8.57 -3.25
CA ILE A 91 -7.26 7.18 -3.09
C ILE A 91 -7.78 6.94 -1.67
N CYS A 92 -9.09 6.65 -1.53
CA CYS A 92 -9.78 6.43 -0.26
C CYS A 92 -10.44 5.03 -0.16
N VAL A 93 -10.13 4.14 -1.07
CA VAL A 93 -10.70 2.79 -1.17
C VAL A 93 -9.96 1.77 -0.33
N ASN A 94 -10.43 0.51 -0.29
CA ASN A 94 -9.74 -0.56 0.44
C ASN A 94 -8.32 -0.81 -0.09
N LEU A 95 -7.49 -1.50 0.71
CA LEU A 95 -6.06 -1.64 0.43
C LEU A 95 -5.76 -2.39 -0.87
N ILE A 96 -6.58 -3.36 -1.25
CA ILE A 96 -6.42 -4.11 -2.50
C ILE A 96 -6.64 -3.18 -3.69
N GLN A 97 -7.72 -2.42 -3.66
CA GLN A 97 -8.02 -1.44 -4.70
C GLN A 97 -7.03 -0.26 -4.68
N SER A 98 -6.57 0.16 -3.51
CA SER A 98 -5.54 1.20 -3.37
C SER A 98 -4.23 0.77 -4.04
N TYR A 99 -3.83 -0.48 -3.86
CA TYR A 99 -2.66 -1.05 -4.52
C TYR A 99 -2.80 -1.03 -6.05
N ILE A 100 -3.93 -1.48 -6.58
CA ILE A 100 -4.20 -1.48 -8.02
C ILE A 100 -4.22 -0.06 -8.58
N ARG A 101 -4.88 0.88 -7.90
CA ARG A 101 -4.95 2.30 -8.34
C ARG A 101 -3.57 2.95 -8.33
N LEU A 102 -2.74 2.70 -7.32
CA LEU A 102 -1.36 3.22 -7.27
C LEU A 102 -0.48 2.64 -8.37
N LEU A 103 -0.58 1.33 -8.67
CA LEU A 103 0.12 0.75 -9.82
C LEU A 103 -0.31 1.38 -11.15
N ASN A 104 -1.61 1.54 -11.35
CA ASN A 104 -2.13 2.21 -12.54
C ASN A 104 -1.67 3.67 -12.62
N PHE A 105 -1.59 4.37 -11.47
CA PHE A 105 -1.06 5.73 -11.40
C PHE A 105 0.41 5.80 -11.82
N VAL A 106 1.23 4.85 -11.37
CA VAL A 106 2.63 4.73 -11.80
C VAL A 106 2.72 4.46 -13.31
N GLN A 107 1.95 3.49 -13.81
CA GLN A 107 2.02 3.10 -15.23
C GLN A 107 1.63 4.23 -16.18
N ARG A 108 0.66 5.08 -15.82
CA ARG A 108 0.24 6.19 -16.69
C ARG A 108 1.13 7.44 -16.59
N ASN A 109 1.86 7.61 -15.48
CA ASN A 109 2.64 8.82 -15.21
C ASN A 109 4.16 8.63 -15.32
N MET A 110 4.64 7.39 -15.45
CA MET A 110 6.06 7.12 -15.61
C MET A 110 6.34 6.49 -16.97
N PRO A 111 7.46 6.89 -17.65
CA PRO A 111 7.85 6.28 -18.89
C PRO A 111 8.18 4.79 -18.70
N ASP A 112 7.73 3.97 -19.63
CA ASP A 112 8.08 2.55 -19.66
C ASP A 112 9.49 2.40 -20.23
N LYS A 113 10.43 2.05 -19.35
CA LYS A 113 11.78 1.64 -19.77
C LYS A 113 11.73 0.18 -20.20
N PHE A 114 11.59 -0.03 -21.48
CA PHE A 114 11.53 -1.34 -22.11
C PHE A 114 12.72 -2.23 -21.72
N ARG A 115 12.43 -3.44 -21.27
CA ARG A 115 13.39 -4.52 -21.06
C ARG A 115 12.78 -5.86 -21.50
N LEU A 116 13.58 -6.67 -22.15
CA LEU A 116 13.20 -8.06 -22.44
C LEU A 116 13.55 -8.97 -21.27
N ALA A 117 12.74 -10.02 -21.06
CA ALA A 117 13.06 -11.11 -20.19
C ALA A 117 14.25 -11.93 -20.72
N ASP A 118 14.77 -12.84 -19.91
CA ASP A 118 15.94 -13.65 -20.27
C ASP A 118 15.69 -14.55 -21.50
N ASN A 119 14.41 -14.84 -21.83
CA ASN A 119 14.03 -15.55 -23.05
C ASN A 119 14.08 -14.69 -24.33
N GLY A 120 14.37 -13.40 -24.21
CA GLY A 120 14.49 -12.45 -25.33
C GLY A 120 13.19 -12.11 -26.07
N ILE A 121 12.04 -12.63 -25.60
CA ILE A 121 10.72 -12.49 -26.26
C ILE A 121 9.76 -11.67 -25.40
N ASP A 122 9.65 -12.00 -24.11
CA ASP A 122 8.69 -11.37 -23.21
C ASP A 122 9.17 -9.99 -22.78
N ARG A 123 8.23 -9.04 -22.78
CA ARG A 123 8.47 -7.69 -22.30
C ARG A 123 8.26 -7.61 -20.79
N LEU A 124 9.25 -7.10 -20.09
CA LEU A 124 9.16 -6.82 -18.65
C LEU A 124 8.84 -5.35 -18.40
N ASP A 125 7.74 -5.07 -17.71
CA ASP A 125 7.45 -3.73 -17.20
C ASP A 125 8.18 -3.51 -15.86
N LEU A 126 9.31 -2.81 -15.92
CA LEU A 126 10.13 -2.51 -14.74
C LEU A 126 9.37 -1.67 -13.70
N ARG A 127 8.38 -0.86 -14.13
CA ARG A 127 7.55 -0.07 -13.22
C ARG A 127 6.78 -0.99 -12.28
N VAL A 128 6.14 -2.04 -12.82
CA VAL A 128 5.40 -3.01 -12.02
C VAL A 128 6.35 -3.74 -11.07
N MET A 129 7.50 -4.19 -11.54
CA MET A 129 8.46 -4.93 -10.73
C MET A 129 8.96 -4.12 -9.53
N ILE A 130 9.36 -2.85 -9.76
CA ILE A 130 9.90 -1.97 -8.73
C ILE A 130 8.77 -1.49 -7.78
N PHE A 131 7.66 -1.02 -8.35
CA PHE A 131 6.63 -0.35 -7.56
C PHE A 131 5.67 -1.29 -6.84
N ARG A 132 5.65 -2.59 -7.15
CA ARG A 132 4.95 -3.58 -6.33
C ARG A 132 5.42 -3.51 -4.88
N GLU A 133 6.73 -3.53 -4.66
CA GLU A 133 7.31 -3.48 -3.32
C GLU A 133 7.12 -2.10 -2.67
N VAL A 134 7.42 -1.01 -3.38
CA VAL A 134 7.27 0.36 -2.87
C VAL A 134 5.84 0.64 -2.42
N ILE A 135 4.85 0.29 -3.24
CA ILE A 135 3.43 0.50 -2.94
C ILE A 135 2.99 -0.40 -1.78
N SER A 136 3.40 -1.68 -1.78
CA SER A 136 3.10 -2.60 -0.69
C SER A 136 3.62 -2.05 0.64
N ASN A 137 4.88 -1.62 0.69
CA ASN A 137 5.48 -1.05 1.89
C ASN A 137 4.77 0.24 2.33
N THR A 138 4.39 1.10 1.41
CA THR A 138 3.61 2.31 1.69
C THR A 138 2.27 1.99 2.35
N LEU A 139 1.59 0.94 1.91
CA LEU A 139 0.29 0.51 2.46
C LEU A 139 0.45 -0.29 3.76
N LEU A 140 1.42 -1.20 3.86
CA LEU A 140 1.53 -2.13 5.00
C LEU A 140 2.14 -1.50 6.25
N HIS A 141 3.02 -0.51 6.10
CA HIS A 141 3.72 0.13 7.21
C HIS A 141 3.11 1.45 7.69
N ARG A 142 1.89 1.74 7.25
CA ARG A 142 1.14 2.91 7.63
C ARG A 142 0.53 2.81 9.04
N GLU A 143 0.41 3.95 9.74
CA GLU A 143 -0.41 4.11 10.94
C GLU A 143 -1.85 4.52 10.56
N TYR A 144 -2.78 3.56 10.58
CA TYR A 144 -4.15 3.77 10.10
C TYR A 144 -5.04 4.60 11.02
N ILE A 145 -4.63 4.80 12.27
CA ILE A 145 -5.35 5.66 13.24
C ILE A 145 -4.84 7.11 13.24
N SER A 146 -3.80 7.39 12.46
CA SER A 146 -3.25 8.75 12.33
C SER A 146 -4.07 9.61 11.38
N SER A 147 -4.19 10.89 11.68
CA SER A 147 -4.83 11.89 10.82
C SER A 147 -3.98 12.32 9.61
N TYR A 148 -2.74 11.88 9.52
CA TYR A 148 -1.86 12.23 8.41
C TYR A 148 -2.24 11.51 7.12
N THR A 149 -2.33 12.27 6.04
CA THR A 149 -2.52 11.75 4.69
C THR A 149 -1.19 11.24 4.15
N ASN A 150 -1.15 9.99 3.72
CA ASN A 150 0.02 9.46 3.02
C ASN A 150 0.13 10.11 1.65
N LYS A 151 1.37 10.30 1.18
CA LYS A 151 1.62 10.84 -0.15
C LYS A 151 2.45 9.89 -1.00
N PHE A 152 2.12 9.85 -2.28
CA PHE A 152 2.84 9.15 -3.31
C PHE A 152 3.14 10.13 -4.44
N LEU A 153 4.36 10.67 -4.44
CA LEU A 153 4.75 11.80 -5.29
C LEU A 153 5.67 11.31 -6.40
N ILE A 154 5.26 11.51 -7.65
CA ILE A 154 6.09 11.25 -8.83
C ILE A 154 6.58 12.58 -9.38
N PHE A 155 7.89 12.75 -9.48
CA PHE A 155 8.56 13.84 -10.16
C PHE A 155 9.27 13.30 -11.42
N ARG A 156 9.74 14.18 -12.29
CA ARG A 156 10.48 13.78 -13.48
C ARG A 156 11.74 12.95 -13.16
N ASP A 157 12.38 13.21 -12.03
CA ASP A 157 13.68 12.66 -11.63
C ASP A 157 13.62 11.67 -10.47
N ARG A 158 12.50 11.63 -9.71
CA ARG A 158 12.38 10.76 -8.54
C ARG A 158 10.94 10.47 -8.15
N VAL A 159 10.78 9.44 -7.31
CA VAL A 159 9.52 9.16 -6.61
C VAL A 159 9.76 9.28 -5.11
N ILE A 160 8.83 9.92 -4.42
CA ILE A 160 8.86 10.12 -2.97
C ILE A 160 7.60 9.53 -2.38
N THR A 161 7.73 8.70 -1.34
CA THR A 161 6.61 8.21 -0.54
C THR A 161 6.70 8.77 0.87
N GLU A 162 5.60 9.31 1.38
CA GLU A 162 5.50 9.82 2.73
C GLU A 162 4.48 9.01 3.51
N ASN A 163 4.94 8.32 4.54
CA ASN A 163 4.12 7.61 5.51
C ASN A 163 4.39 8.17 6.90
N TRP A 164 3.32 8.54 7.62
CA TRP A 164 3.47 8.78 9.04
C TRP A 164 3.38 7.44 9.79
N THR A 165 4.33 7.19 10.66
CA THR A 165 4.34 6.03 11.54
C THR A 165 5.02 6.36 12.87
N LYS A 166 4.48 5.82 13.96
CA LYS A 166 5.17 5.88 15.26
C LYS A 166 6.36 4.91 15.20
N PRO A 167 7.60 5.36 15.42
CA PRO A 167 8.77 4.49 15.37
C PRO A 167 8.70 3.44 16.48
N PHE A 168 9.22 2.25 16.21
CA PHE A 168 9.38 1.20 17.22
C PHE A 168 10.60 1.41 18.11
N GLN A 169 11.59 2.11 17.58
CA GLN A 169 12.86 2.38 18.23
C GLN A 169 13.28 3.81 17.89
N THR A 170 13.90 4.49 18.84
CA THR A 170 14.49 5.82 18.69
C THR A 170 16.00 5.72 18.92
N GLY A 171 16.78 6.63 18.30
CA GLY A 171 18.24 6.63 18.32
C GLY A 171 18.86 5.97 17.09
N ASP A 172 20.15 5.70 17.16
CA ASP A 172 20.90 5.13 16.05
C ASP A 172 20.46 3.71 15.74
N ILE A 173 20.42 3.38 14.45
CA ILE A 173 20.05 2.05 13.97
C ILE A 173 21.33 1.24 13.80
N ASP A 174 21.48 0.16 14.57
CA ASP A 174 22.51 -0.84 14.32
C ASP A 174 22.04 -1.79 13.21
N ILE A 175 22.71 -1.71 12.05
CA ILE A 175 22.39 -2.53 10.87
C ILE A 175 22.57 -4.02 11.17
N ASN A 176 23.47 -4.39 12.11
CA ASN A 176 23.74 -5.79 12.45
C ASN A 176 22.68 -6.39 13.38
N ASP A 177 21.97 -5.58 14.16
CA ASP A 177 20.84 -6.01 15.02
C ASP A 177 19.47 -5.53 14.51
N TRP A 178 19.39 -5.13 13.24
CA TRP A 178 18.15 -4.69 12.65
C TRP A 178 17.16 -5.85 12.46
N ARG A 179 16.06 -5.82 13.18
CA ARG A 179 14.97 -6.78 13.01
C ARG A 179 13.81 -6.10 12.31
N THR A 180 13.46 -6.60 11.13
CA THR A 180 12.26 -6.14 10.41
C THR A 180 11.00 -6.43 11.23
N ARG A 181 10.22 -5.41 11.51
CA ARG A 181 8.92 -5.55 12.19
C ARG A 181 7.81 -5.02 11.29
N THR A 182 6.80 -5.84 11.08
CA THR A 182 5.62 -5.41 10.36
C THR A 182 4.73 -4.59 11.27
N LYS A 183 4.34 -3.39 10.83
CA LYS A 183 3.45 -2.50 11.60
C LYS A 183 2.06 -3.10 11.77
N ASN A 184 1.54 -3.71 10.72
CA ASN A 184 0.19 -4.27 10.63
C ASN A 184 0.24 -5.77 10.27
N PRO A 185 0.63 -6.68 11.17
CA PRO A 185 0.95 -8.07 10.84
C PRO A 185 -0.25 -8.84 10.24
N LEU A 186 -1.47 -8.58 10.70
CA LEU A 186 -2.66 -9.24 10.14
C LEU A 186 -2.97 -8.77 8.71
N ILE A 187 -2.84 -7.47 8.45
CA ILE A 187 -2.98 -6.91 7.09
C ILE A 187 -1.88 -7.47 6.21
N THR A 188 -0.63 -7.43 6.66
CA THR A 188 0.53 -7.91 5.91
C THR A 188 0.36 -9.36 5.49
N LYS A 189 -0.02 -10.24 6.43
CA LYS A 189 -0.21 -11.67 6.17
C LYS A 189 -1.21 -11.93 5.03
N VAL A 190 -2.36 -11.25 5.08
CA VAL A 190 -3.43 -11.45 4.09
C VAL A 190 -3.12 -10.73 2.78
N PHE A 191 -2.68 -9.48 2.86
CA PHE A 191 -2.40 -8.66 1.69
C PHE A 191 -1.32 -9.30 0.79
N LEU A 192 -0.19 -9.71 1.37
CA LEU A 192 0.88 -10.36 0.60
C LEU A 192 0.44 -11.67 -0.03
N SER A 193 -0.44 -12.44 0.62
CA SER A 193 -0.99 -13.65 0.00
C SER A 193 -1.89 -13.38 -1.20
N LEU A 194 -2.49 -12.17 -1.29
CA LEU A 194 -3.37 -11.78 -2.38
C LEU A 194 -2.63 -11.16 -3.58
N ILE A 195 -1.53 -10.43 -3.33
CA ILE A 195 -0.81 -9.71 -4.40
C ILE A 195 0.39 -10.48 -4.97
N HIS A 196 0.86 -11.54 -4.31
CA HIS A 196 1.95 -12.41 -4.77
C HIS A 196 1.46 -13.66 -5.53
N ILE A 197 0.17 -13.72 -5.87
CA ILE A 197 -0.41 -14.76 -6.71
C ILE A 197 -0.12 -14.46 -8.19
#